data_e21dfcef5f3e53436d65ee096b97eb1e
#
_entry.id   e21dfcef5f3e53436d65ee096b97eb1e
#
_cell.length_a   1.000
_cell.length_b   1.000
_cell.length_c   1.000
_cell.angle_alpha   90.00
_cell.angle_beta   90.00
_cell.angle_gamma   90.00
#
_symmetry.space_group_name_H-M   'P 1'
#
loop_
_entity.id
_entity.type
_entity.pdbx_description
1 polymer ?
#
loop_
_entity_poly.entity_id
_entity_poly.type
_entity_poly.pdbx_seq_one_letter_code
_entity_poly.pdbx_strand_id
1 'polypeptide(L)'
;LPLKDRSAERQAYRLRELARWRERLKIKLNLEPTFFPVSSELADKVIIVTRESGIDPGPLTNAFMRTIWVDNENIADPEVVKIVLDALGLDSETLMAAAEQDETARMLATHTVEAISRGVFGLPSYVTAHDLFWGQDRLEFLESSLAGYESGEDPEQASRIAGDETPL
;
A
#
# COMPACT_ATOMS: atom_id res chain seq x y z
N LEU A 1 -1.20 15.40 5.37
CA LEU A 1 -0.27 16.42 4.87
C LEU A 1 0.79 15.75 4.01
N PRO A 2 1.10 16.27 2.80
CA PRO A 2 2.24 15.83 2.00
C PRO A 2 3.54 15.83 2.81
N LEU A 3 4.49 14.99 2.43
CA LEU A 3 5.73 14.83 3.20
C LEU A 3 6.49 16.15 3.40
N LYS A 4 6.55 16.97 2.34
CA LYS A 4 7.21 18.29 2.36
C LYS A 4 6.58 19.31 3.31
N ASP A 5 5.29 19.13 3.63
CA ASP A 5 4.51 20.06 4.47
C ASP A 5 4.47 19.61 5.95
N ARG A 6 5.18 18.53 6.28
CA ARG A 6 5.34 18.07 7.68
C ARG A 6 6.48 18.83 8.34
N SER A 7 6.41 19.00 9.68
CA SER A 7 7.49 19.65 10.41
C SER A 7 8.83 18.93 10.24
N ALA A 8 9.93 19.67 10.38
CA ALA A 8 11.29 19.13 10.22
C ALA A 8 11.55 17.94 11.17
N GLU A 9 11.02 18.01 12.40
CA GLU A 9 11.15 16.95 13.40
C GLU A 9 10.44 15.67 12.94
N ARG A 10 9.24 15.78 12.35
CA ARG A 10 8.51 14.63 11.81
C ARG A 10 9.20 14.02 10.59
N GLN A 11 9.80 14.85 9.74
CA GLN A 11 10.58 14.37 8.60
C GLN A 11 11.84 13.63 9.07
N ALA A 12 12.58 14.20 10.02
CA ALA A 12 13.76 13.57 10.62
C ALA A 12 13.41 12.27 11.36
N TYR A 13 12.30 12.24 12.10
CA TYR A 13 11.83 11.03 12.78
C TYR A 13 11.48 9.93 11.80
N ARG A 14 10.81 10.25 10.68
CA ARG A 14 10.50 9.29 9.61
C ARG A 14 11.77 8.58 9.10
N LEU A 15 12.85 9.31 8.86
CA LEU A 15 14.11 8.71 8.39
C LEU A 15 14.70 7.75 9.43
N ARG A 16 14.60 8.09 10.72
CA ARG A 16 15.03 7.20 11.81
C ARG A 16 14.20 5.91 11.86
N GLU A 17 12.88 6.02 11.69
CA GLU A 17 12.00 4.85 11.64
C GLU A 17 12.30 3.96 10.42
N LEU A 18 12.50 4.54 9.23
CA LEU A 18 12.91 3.78 8.06
C LEU A 18 14.23 3.03 8.29
N ALA A 19 15.22 3.68 8.93
CA ALA A 19 16.49 3.04 9.26
C ALA A 19 16.30 1.87 10.23
N ARG A 20 15.48 2.03 11.29
CA ARG A 20 15.15 0.98 12.25
C ARG A 20 14.47 -0.22 11.61
N TRP A 21 13.46 0.03 10.76
CA TRP A 21 12.74 -1.03 10.07
C TRP A 21 13.63 -1.73 9.05
N ARG A 22 14.46 -1.00 8.30
CA ARG A 22 15.45 -1.57 7.39
C ARG A 22 16.37 -2.56 8.11
N GLU A 23 16.88 -2.17 9.27
CA GLU A 23 17.77 -3.01 10.08
C GLU A 23 17.03 -4.22 10.67
N ARG A 24 15.86 -4.00 11.27
CA ARG A 24 15.03 -5.05 11.88
C ARG A 24 14.61 -6.12 10.87
N LEU A 25 14.19 -5.71 9.69
CA LEU A 25 13.73 -6.59 8.61
C LEU A 25 14.85 -7.12 7.73
N LYS A 26 16.08 -6.59 7.89
CA LYS A 26 17.26 -6.93 7.07
C LYS A 26 16.99 -6.77 5.57
N ILE A 27 16.24 -5.75 5.19
CA ILE A 27 15.89 -5.43 3.80
C ILE A 27 16.84 -4.37 3.23
N LYS A 28 17.04 -4.40 1.91
CA LYS A 28 17.66 -3.30 1.20
C LYS A 28 16.65 -2.16 1.10
N LEU A 29 17.05 -0.95 1.47
CA LEU A 29 16.19 0.23 1.41
C LEU A 29 17.05 1.50 1.32
N ASN A 30 16.83 2.32 0.30
CA ASN A 30 17.34 3.68 0.24
C ASN A 30 16.49 4.55 1.16
N LEU A 31 17.13 5.26 2.09
CA LEU A 31 16.38 6.13 3.01
C LEU A 31 15.87 7.39 2.30
N GLU A 32 16.57 7.85 1.30
CA GLU A 32 16.29 9.05 0.50
C GLU A 32 16.41 8.71 -1.00
N PRO A 33 15.44 7.99 -1.58
CA PRO A 33 15.47 7.67 -3.01
C PRO A 33 15.37 8.93 -3.85
N THR A 34 16.10 8.97 -4.98
CA THR A 34 16.19 10.12 -5.87
C THR A 34 14.83 10.59 -6.38
N PHE A 35 13.95 9.63 -6.69
CA PHE A 35 12.65 9.91 -7.31
C PHE A 35 11.50 9.97 -6.31
N PHE A 36 11.74 9.82 -5.01
CA PHE A 36 10.67 9.89 -4.02
C PHE A 36 10.57 11.29 -3.38
N PRO A 37 9.36 11.87 -3.30
CA PRO A 37 8.07 11.37 -3.76
C PRO A 37 7.91 11.43 -5.29
N VAL A 38 7.30 10.38 -5.88
CA VAL A 38 7.06 10.22 -7.31
C VAL A 38 5.58 10.00 -7.56
N SER A 39 5.09 10.37 -8.75
CA SER A 39 3.73 9.99 -9.16
C SER A 39 3.64 8.47 -9.32
N SER A 40 2.69 7.85 -8.65
CA SER A 40 2.38 6.42 -8.78
C SER A 40 1.29 6.14 -9.83
N GLU A 41 0.71 7.16 -10.45
CA GLU A 41 -0.51 7.04 -11.28
C GLU A 41 -0.39 5.95 -12.36
N LEU A 42 0.73 5.92 -13.11
CA LEU A 42 0.95 4.91 -14.13
C LEU A 42 1.07 3.51 -13.51
N ALA A 43 1.88 3.36 -12.47
CA ALA A 43 2.05 2.10 -11.76
C ALA A 43 0.72 1.60 -11.16
N ASP A 44 -0.07 2.47 -10.55
CA ASP A 44 -1.37 2.14 -9.97
C ASP A 44 -2.34 1.66 -11.06
N LYS A 45 -2.39 2.32 -12.21
CA LYS A 45 -3.20 1.90 -13.36
C LYS A 45 -2.79 0.53 -13.88
N VAL A 46 -1.48 0.28 -14.00
CA VAL A 46 -0.95 -1.01 -14.45
C VAL A 46 -1.26 -2.12 -13.43
N ILE A 47 -1.19 -1.84 -12.14
CA ILE A 47 -1.60 -2.78 -11.06
C ILE A 47 -3.09 -3.12 -11.20
N ILE A 48 -3.95 -2.13 -11.46
CA ILE A 48 -5.39 -2.32 -11.65
C ILE A 48 -5.65 -3.25 -12.83
N VAL A 49 -5.11 -2.96 -14.01
CA VAL A 49 -5.36 -3.78 -15.21
C VAL A 49 -4.76 -5.19 -15.09
N THR A 50 -3.65 -5.34 -14.38
CA THR A 50 -3.07 -6.66 -14.08
C THR A 50 -4.06 -7.50 -13.26
N ARG A 51 -4.66 -6.93 -12.21
CA ARG A 51 -5.69 -7.60 -11.41
C ARG A 51 -6.93 -7.93 -12.22
N GLU A 52 -7.43 -7.00 -13.02
CA GLU A 52 -8.62 -7.21 -13.85
C GLU A 52 -8.39 -8.29 -14.93
N SER A 53 -7.13 -8.49 -15.32
CA SER A 53 -6.74 -9.60 -16.21
C SER A 53 -6.67 -10.97 -15.50
N GLY A 54 -7.00 -11.04 -14.20
CA GLY A 54 -6.96 -12.26 -13.41
C GLY A 54 -5.57 -12.67 -12.94
N ILE A 55 -4.59 -11.77 -13.03
CA ILE A 55 -3.21 -12.00 -12.58
C ILE A 55 -3.07 -11.42 -11.16
N ASP A 56 -2.39 -12.15 -10.26
CA ASP A 56 -2.06 -11.63 -8.92
C ASP A 56 -1.19 -10.37 -9.04
N PRO A 57 -1.67 -9.21 -8.58
CA PRO A 57 -0.91 -7.96 -8.66
C PRO A 57 0.17 -7.84 -7.57
N GLY A 58 0.22 -8.74 -6.60
CA GLY A 58 1.15 -8.68 -5.46
C GLY A 58 2.62 -8.65 -5.88
N PRO A 59 3.10 -9.57 -6.75
CA PRO A 59 4.47 -9.55 -7.26
C PRO A 59 4.81 -8.24 -7.98
N LEU A 60 3.89 -7.70 -8.78
CA LEU A 60 4.08 -6.44 -9.51
C LEU A 60 4.16 -5.23 -8.56
N THR A 61 3.25 -5.17 -7.57
CA THR A 61 3.27 -4.13 -6.54
C THR A 61 4.60 -4.11 -5.79
N ASN A 62 5.08 -5.29 -5.38
CA ASN A 62 6.37 -5.43 -4.72
C ASN A 62 7.54 -5.01 -5.63
N ALA A 63 7.48 -5.31 -6.92
CA ALA A 63 8.49 -4.90 -7.88
C ALA A 63 8.55 -3.38 -8.02
N PHE A 64 7.41 -2.67 -8.15
CA PHE A 64 7.39 -1.21 -8.18
C PHE A 64 7.92 -0.58 -6.88
N MET A 65 7.55 -1.13 -5.72
CA MET A 65 8.11 -0.66 -4.45
C MET A 65 9.63 -0.84 -4.40
N ARG A 66 10.15 -1.99 -4.86
CA ARG A 66 11.58 -2.25 -4.96
C ARG A 66 12.26 -1.29 -5.93
N THR A 67 11.66 -1.04 -7.10
CA THR A 67 12.16 -0.11 -8.12
C THR A 67 12.45 1.27 -7.54
N ILE A 68 11.52 1.82 -6.72
CA ILE A 68 11.73 3.11 -6.05
C ILE A 68 12.77 2.99 -4.92
N TRP A 69 12.53 2.06 -4.00
CA TRP A 69 13.18 2.07 -2.70
C TRP A 69 14.53 1.34 -2.65
N VAL A 70 14.82 0.48 -3.63
CA VAL A 70 16.07 -0.28 -3.70
C VAL A 70 16.88 0.08 -4.93
N ASP A 71 16.22 0.04 -6.10
CA ASP A 71 16.90 0.18 -7.38
C ASP A 71 17.06 1.67 -7.77
N ASN A 72 16.35 2.57 -7.06
CA ASN A 72 16.45 4.03 -7.18
C ASN A 72 16.04 4.54 -8.57
N GLU A 73 14.96 3.94 -9.13
CA GLU A 73 14.44 4.24 -10.45
C GLU A 73 13.06 4.93 -10.38
N ASN A 74 12.65 5.54 -11.49
CA ASN A 74 11.45 6.37 -11.59
C ASN A 74 10.25 5.57 -12.12
N ILE A 75 9.32 5.16 -11.26
CA ILE A 75 8.09 4.45 -11.69
C ILE A 75 7.07 5.33 -12.44
N ALA A 76 7.30 6.62 -12.56
CA ALA A 76 6.49 7.48 -13.43
C ALA A 76 6.99 7.45 -14.88
N ASP A 77 8.17 6.85 -15.14
CA ASP A 77 8.73 6.68 -16.47
C ASP A 77 8.14 5.40 -17.12
N PRO A 78 7.46 5.52 -18.27
CA PRO A 78 6.89 4.37 -18.96
C PRO A 78 7.93 3.28 -19.33
N GLU A 79 9.15 3.66 -19.65
CA GLU A 79 10.21 2.70 -19.97
C GLU A 79 10.60 1.88 -18.74
N VAL A 80 10.67 2.50 -17.56
CA VAL A 80 10.94 1.80 -16.30
C VAL A 80 9.79 0.84 -15.98
N VAL A 81 8.55 1.28 -16.15
CA VAL A 81 7.36 0.43 -15.95
C VAL A 81 7.39 -0.78 -16.89
N LYS A 82 7.71 -0.56 -18.16
CA LYS A 82 7.86 -1.62 -19.14
C LYS A 82 8.93 -2.64 -18.74
N ILE A 83 10.10 -2.19 -18.33
CA ILE A 83 11.20 -3.05 -17.86
C ILE A 83 10.74 -3.91 -16.68
N VAL A 84 10.00 -3.35 -15.73
CA VAL A 84 9.49 -4.10 -14.57
C VAL A 84 8.50 -5.18 -15.00
N LEU A 85 7.58 -4.86 -15.91
CA LEU A 85 6.62 -5.83 -16.45
C LEU A 85 7.30 -6.96 -17.18
N ASP A 86 8.22 -6.64 -18.10
CA ASP A 86 8.99 -7.63 -18.87
C ASP A 86 9.82 -8.55 -17.94
N ALA A 87 10.42 -8.00 -16.89
CA ALA A 87 11.18 -8.78 -15.90
C ALA A 87 10.32 -9.78 -15.11
N LEU A 88 9.02 -9.51 -14.99
CA LEU A 88 8.04 -10.41 -14.38
C LEU A 88 7.40 -11.37 -15.40
N GLY A 89 7.78 -11.29 -16.68
CA GLY A 89 7.20 -12.11 -17.74
C GLY A 89 5.75 -11.73 -18.08
N LEU A 90 5.35 -10.50 -17.77
CA LEU A 90 4.03 -9.98 -18.10
C LEU A 90 4.03 -9.34 -19.48
N ASP A 91 2.89 -9.36 -20.17
CA ASP A 91 2.71 -8.69 -21.46
C ASP A 91 2.65 -7.16 -21.26
N SER A 92 3.82 -6.53 -21.31
CA SER A 92 3.96 -5.10 -21.06
C SER A 92 3.21 -4.25 -22.09
N GLU A 93 3.15 -4.64 -23.36
CA GLU A 93 2.45 -3.89 -24.40
C GLU A 93 0.95 -3.86 -24.13
N THR A 94 0.36 -5.02 -23.87
CA THR A 94 -1.08 -5.14 -23.59
C THR A 94 -1.46 -4.42 -22.30
N LEU A 95 -0.68 -4.61 -21.22
CA LEU A 95 -1.00 -4.00 -19.92
C LEU A 95 -0.83 -2.49 -19.92
N MET A 96 0.20 -1.97 -20.57
CA MET A 96 0.40 -0.52 -20.68
C MET A 96 -0.67 0.14 -21.56
N ALA A 97 -1.02 -0.47 -22.69
CA ALA A 97 -2.11 0.04 -23.53
C ALA A 97 -3.46 0.04 -22.79
N ALA A 98 -3.73 -0.97 -21.96
CA ALA A 98 -4.93 -1.01 -21.14
C ALA A 98 -4.89 0.03 -20.02
N ALA A 99 -3.73 0.32 -19.44
CA ALA A 99 -3.55 1.34 -18.40
C ALA A 99 -3.82 2.77 -18.91
N GLU A 100 -3.63 3.02 -20.20
CA GLU A 100 -3.92 4.32 -20.84
C GLU A 100 -5.41 4.57 -21.12
N GLN A 101 -6.26 3.55 -21.00
CA GLN A 101 -7.69 3.70 -21.31
C GLN A 101 -8.41 4.56 -20.26
N ASP A 102 -9.39 5.36 -20.70
CA ASP A 102 -10.24 6.17 -19.82
C ASP A 102 -10.95 5.32 -18.76
N GLU A 103 -11.27 4.07 -19.08
CA GLU A 103 -11.89 3.13 -18.14
C GLU A 103 -10.98 2.89 -16.93
N THR A 104 -9.70 2.64 -17.16
CA THR A 104 -8.72 2.42 -16.07
C THR A 104 -8.57 3.67 -15.21
N ALA A 105 -8.57 4.86 -15.79
CA ALA A 105 -8.56 6.10 -15.03
C ALA A 105 -9.82 6.24 -14.15
N ARG A 106 -11.01 5.85 -14.67
CA ARG A 106 -12.25 5.83 -13.88
C ARG A 106 -12.19 4.80 -12.75
N MET A 107 -11.61 3.62 -12.99
CA MET A 107 -11.43 2.59 -11.96
C MET A 107 -10.53 3.10 -10.84
N LEU A 108 -9.40 3.72 -11.16
CA LEU A 108 -8.49 4.33 -10.16
C LEU A 108 -9.22 5.37 -9.31
N ALA A 109 -10.00 6.25 -9.94
CA ALA A 109 -10.80 7.25 -9.23
C ALA A 109 -11.85 6.59 -8.32
N THR A 110 -12.52 5.53 -8.79
CA THR A 110 -13.51 4.78 -8.01
C THR A 110 -12.88 4.12 -6.79
N HIS A 111 -11.73 3.46 -6.94
CA HIS A 111 -11.00 2.86 -5.82
C HIS A 111 -10.59 3.92 -4.78
N THR A 112 -10.19 5.11 -5.23
CA THR A 112 -9.85 6.22 -4.33
C THR A 112 -11.08 6.67 -3.54
N VAL A 113 -12.22 6.85 -4.19
CA VAL A 113 -13.49 7.22 -3.53
C VAL A 113 -13.91 6.14 -2.53
N GLU A 114 -13.80 4.86 -2.90
CA GLU A 114 -14.11 3.75 -2.01
C GLU A 114 -13.20 3.76 -0.77
N ALA A 115 -11.88 3.91 -0.95
CA ALA A 115 -10.94 3.97 0.16
C ALA A 115 -11.30 5.11 1.14
N ILE A 116 -11.63 6.30 0.61
CA ILE A 116 -12.06 7.45 1.42
C ILE A 116 -13.37 7.13 2.16
N SER A 117 -14.35 6.53 1.49
CA SER A 117 -15.65 6.19 2.09
C SER A 117 -15.53 5.16 3.23
N ARG A 118 -14.49 4.32 3.17
CA ARG A 118 -14.14 3.35 4.21
C ARG A 118 -13.26 3.93 5.32
N GLY A 119 -13.01 5.25 5.31
CA GLY A 119 -12.23 5.94 6.33
C GLY A 119 -10.71 5.80 6.18
N VAL A 120 -10.20 5.32 5.05
CA VAL A 120 -8.75 5.23 4.80
C VAL A 120 -8.17 6.64 4.68
N PHE A 121 -7.22 6.97 5.55
CA PHE A 121 -6.56 8.28 5.62
C PHE A 121 -5.04 8.22 5.43
N GLY A 122 -4.49 7.01 5.26
CA GLY A 122 -3.05 6.80 5.11
C GLY A 122 -2.72 5.38 4.66
N LEU A 123 -1.45 5.13 4.33
CA LEU A 123 -0.96 3.84 3.85
C LEU A 123 0.20 3.33 4.75
N PRO A 124 0.32 2.00 4.91
CA PRO A 124 -0.64 0.98 4.51
C PRO A 124 -1.89 0.99 5.40
N SER A 125 -3.06 0.71 4.81
CA SER A 125 -4.32 0.48 5.54
C SER A 125 -4.90 -0.87 5.16
N TYR A 126 -5.42 -1.58 6.13
CA TYR A 126 -6.09 -2.87 5.98
C TYR A 126 -7.53 -2.71 6.46
N VAL A 127 -8.48 -2.95 5.57
CA VAL A 127 -9.90 -2.77 5.86
C VAL A 127 -10.56 -4.13 5.84
N THR A 128 -11.13 -4.53 6.96
CA THR A 128 -11.96 -5.73 7.09
C THR A 128 -13.44 -5.37 7.00
N ALA A 129 -14.33 -6.34 7.18
CA ALA A 129 -15.76 -6.08 7.22
C ALA A 129 -16.19 -5.19 8.41
N HIS A 130 -15.39 -5.16 9.49
CA HIS A 130 -15.77 -4.54 10.76
C HIS A 130 -14.79 -3.51 11.28
N ASP A 131 -13.53 -3.46 10.75
CA ASP A 131 -12.50 -2.60 11.32
C ASP A 131 -11.50 -2.10 10.29
N LEU A 132 -10.71 -1.08 10.66
CA LEU A 132 -9.64 -0.49 9.87
C LEU A 132 -8.36 -0.48 10.70
N PHE A 133 -7.30 -1.06 10.15
CA PHE A 133 -5.97 -1.07 10.75
C PHE A 133 -5.02 -0.22 9.89
N TRP A 134 -4.41 0.81 10.49
CA TRP A 134 -3.47 1.68 9.79
C TRP A 134 -2.05 1.50 10.32
N GLY A 135 -1.14 1.12 9.44
CA GLY A 135 0.28 0.99 9.69
C GLY A 135 0.77 -0.46 9.69
N GLN A 136 2.02 -0.65 9.30
CA GLN A 136 2.70 -1.96 9.30
C GLN A 136 2.91 -2.51 10.72
N ASP A 137 2.78 -1.68 11.73
CA ASP A 137 2.91 -2.02 13.15
C ASP A 137 1.58 -2.46 13.78
N ARG A 138 0.52 -2.64 12.97
CA ARG A 138 -0.81 -3.12 13.36
C ARG A 138 -1.15 -4.51 12.84
N LEU A 139 -0.20 -5.21 12.24
CA LEU A 139 -0.43 -6.53 11.65
C LEU A 139 -0.85 -7.58 12.68
N GLU A 140 -0.35 -7.51 13.92
CA GLU A 140 -0.75 -8.43 15.00
C GLU A 140 -2.24 -8.29 15.36
N PHE A 141 -2.76 -7.05 15.35
CA PHE A 141 -4.19 -6.80 15.59
C PHE A 141 -5.04 -7.26 14.40
N LEU A 142 -4.57 -7.03 13.17
CA LEU A 142 -5.23 -7.53 11.96
C LEU A 142 -5.30 -9.06 11.98
N GLU A 143 -4.18 -9.74 12.28
CA GLU A 143 -4.12 -11.20 12.36
C GLU A 143 -5.09 -11.74 13.41
N SER A 144 -5.12 -11.13 14.59
CA SER A 144 -6.05 -11.50 15.66
C SER A 144 -7.51 -11.32 15.24
N SER A 145 -7.83 -10.22 14.54
CA SER A 145 -9.17 -9.97 14.01
C SER A 145 -9.58 -11.03 12.99
N LEU A 146 -8.70 -11.39 12.06
CA LEU A 146 -8.97 -12.41 11.05
C LEU A 146 -9.14 -13.81 11.66
N ALA A 147 -8.34 -14.17 12.66
CA ALA A 147 -8.45 -15.44 13.39
C ALA A 147 -9.77 -15.54 14.17
N GLY A 148 -10.26 -14.44 14.76
CA GLY A 148 -11.58 -14.38 15.42
C GLY A 148 -12.73 -14.67 14.47
N TYR A 149 -12.63 -14.24 13.21
CA TYR A 149 -13.63 -14.58 12.17
C TYR A 149 -13.68 -16.07 11.82
N GLU A 150 -12.52 -16.72 11.73
CA GLU A 150 -12.42 -18.15 11.43
C GLU A 150 -12.97 -19.01 12.58
N SER A 151 -12.83 -18.56 13.83
CA SER A 151 -13.36 -19.25 15.02
C SER A 151 -14.85 -19.05 15.25
N GLY A 152 -15.51 -18.14 14.50
CA GLY A 152 -16.94 -17.87 14.65
C GLY A 152 -17.30 -17.08 15.92
N GLU A 153 -16.31 -16.49 16.61
CA GLU A 153 -16.55 -15.58 17.72
C GLU A 153 -17.03 -14.22 17.18
N ASP A 154 -18.22 -13.80 17.65
CA ASP A 154 -18.83 -12.54 17.23
C ASP A 154 -17.99 -11.35 17.75
N PRO A 155 -17.39 -10.52 16.88
CA PRO A 155 -16.56 -9.38 17.29
C PRO A 155 -17.33 -8.34 18.11
N GLU A 156 -18.67 -8.27 18.01
CA GLU A 156 -19.49 -7.41 18.86
C GLU A 156 -19.47 -7.83 20.33
N GLN A 157 -19.22 -9.12 20.62
CA GLN A 157 -19.09 -9.58 22.01
C GLN A 157 -17.73 -9.18 22.62
N ALA A 158 -16.66 -9.18 21.83
CA ALA A 158 -15.34 -8.73 22.29
C ALA A 158 -15.30 -7.23 22.65
N SER A 159 -16.04 -6.41 21.91
CA SER A 159 -16.15 -4.97 22.17
C SER A 159 -16.95 -4.63 23.43
N ARG A 160 -17.92 -5.47 23.82
CA ARG A 160 -18.73 -5.27 25.03
C ARG A 160 -17.99 -5.60 26.31
N ILE A 161 -17.00 -6.50 26.25
CA ILE A 161 -16.18 -6.88 27.43
C ILE A 161 -15.18 -5.77 27.77
N ALA A 162 -14.70 -5.01 26.78
CA ALA A 162 -13.77 -3.90 26.99
C ALA A 162 -14.43 -2.59 27.46
N GLY A 163 -15.77 -2.52 27.46
CA GLY A 163 -16.53 -1.29 27.77
C GLY A 163 -17.07 -1.19 29.20
N ASP A 164 -16.90 -2.17 30.05
CA ASP A 164 -17.52 -2.21 31.40
C ASP A 164 -16.54 -2.02 32.57
N GLU A 165 -15.35 -1.52 32.32
CA GLU A 165 -14.48 -1.02 33.40
C GLU A 165 -14.56 0.51 33.47
N THR A 166 -15.62 1.02 34.14
CA THR A 166 -15.65 2.39 34.62
C THR A 166 -14.71 2.48 35.82
N PRO A 167 -13.64 3.28 35.80
CA PRO A 167 -12.85 3.54 37.00
C PRO A 167 -13.64 4.42 37.97
N LEU A 168 -13.66 4.01 39.24
CA LEU A 168 -14.11 4.80 40.39
C LEU A 168 -13.25 6.06 40.58
#